data_bf7de48b977f74b51de344f450e71b01
#
_entry.id   bf7de48b977f74b51de344f450e71b01
#
_cell.length_a   1.000
_cell.length_b   1.000
_cell.length_c   1.000
_cell.angle_alpha   90.00
_cell.angle_beta   90.00
_cell.angle_gamma   90.00
#
_symmetry.space_group_name_H-M   'P 1'
#
loop_
_entity.id
_entity.type
_entity.pdbx_description
1 polymer ?
#
loop_
_entity_poly.entity_id
_entity_poly.type
_entity_poly.pdbx_seq_one_letter_code
_entity_poly.pdbx_strand_id
1 'polypeptide(L)'
;ENVVAVEVYRNSDASFLESQDMFRLPGIFRTVALTAKPKVHVRDFKAIPDLDDTYTKASLHITTQIENLSKASIQNYTLEYSLYANRLYSDENSLVPGVTAQVKLDMKLAAHADTELEVTLVAQDKVKLWSAEAPYRYTLVGELKDAKGKTVQTFSSIVGFRKVEIKDTPADQDEFGLAGRYYYLNGKPIKLKGVNRHENNVNTGHTVSRQQMEQEIFLMKRATINHVRNSHYPDAPYWYYLCDKYGIYLEDEANIESHEYYYGEASLSHVPAFKNAHIARNMEMVHATVNHPSVVIWSLGNEAGPGDNFKECYRAIKDY
;
A
#
# COMPACT_ATOMS: atom_id res chain seq x y z
N GLU A 1 14.29 25.69 23.51
CA GLU A 1 13.89 25.73 22.11
C GLU A 1 14.47 24.51 21.39
N ASN A 2 13.65 23.76 20.65
CA ASN A 2 14.10 22.60 19.88
C ASN A 2 14.18 23.01 18.41
N VAL A 3 15.30 22.68 17.76
CA VAL A 3 15.55 23.00 16.35
C VAL A 3 15.69 21.69 15.58
N VAL A 4 14.98 21.57 14.46
CA VAL A 4 15.15 20.50 13.49
C VAL A 4 15.76 21.09 12.23
N ALA A 5 16.87 20.53 11.77
CA ALA A 5 17.51 20.89 10.52
C ALA A 5 17.47 19.69 9.57
N VAL A 6 17.13 19.93 8.30
CA VAL A 6 17.11 18.90 7.25
C VAL A 6 18.02 19.36 6.13
N GLU A 7 19.00 18.53 5.78
CA GLU A 7 19.88 18.75 4.64
C GLU A 7 19.42 17.89 3.46
N VAL A 8 19.23 18.49 2.31
CA VAL A 8 18.77 17.84 1.08
C VAL A 8 19.83 17.95 0.01
N TYR A 9 20.31 16.81 -0.48
CA TYR A 9 21.26 16.76 -1.59
C TYR A 9 20.53 16.66 -2.93
N ARG A 10 20.93 17.49 -3.89
CA ARG A 10 20.36 17.43 -5.25
C ARG A 10 20.74 16.15 -5.98
N ASN A 11 21.95 15.66 -5.77
CA ASN A 11 22.48 14.47 -6.43
C ASN A 11 23.02 13.49 -5.37
N SER A 12 22.74 12.23 -5.56
CA SER A 12 23.25 11.11 -4.77
C SER A 12 23.37 9.89 -5.67
N ASP A 13 23.89 8.78 -5.17
CA ASP A 13 23.90 7.52 -5.93
C ASP A 13 22.50 7.06 -6.34
N ALA A 14 21.48 7.42 -5.56
CA ALA A 14 20.08 7.17 -5.89
C ALA A 14 19.62 7.88 -7.17
N SER A 15 20.22 9.02 -7.53
CA SER A 15 19.87 9.80 -8.73
C SER A 15 20.05 9.01 -10.03
N PHE A 16 20.93 8.01 -10.05
CA PHE A 16 21.09 7.12 -11.21
C PHE A 16 19.87 6.22 -11.48
N LEU A 17 19.00 6.05 -10.50
CA LEU A 17 17.73 5.31 -10.64
C LEU A 17 16.52 6.23 -10.82
N GLU A 18 16.73 7.55 -11.00
CA GLU A 18 15.67 8.57 -11.08
C GLU A 18 15.77 9.37 -12.37
N SER A 19 15.75 8.65 -13.50
CA SER A 19 15.87 9.21 -14.85
C SER A 19 14.52 9.52 -15.52
N GLN A 20 13.46 9.67 -14.74
CA GLN A 20 12.12 9.89 -15.27
C GLN A 20 12.07 11.13 -16.18
N ASP A 21 11.28 11.02 -17.26
CA ASP A 21 11.00 12.09 -18.21
C ASP A 21 10.01 13.10 -17.63
N MET A 22 10.45 13.82 -16.59
CA MET A 22 9.62 14.79 -15.87
C MET A 22 10.44 15.97 -15.37
N PHE A 23 9.80 16.94 -14.71
CA PHE A 23 10.48 18.04 -14.02
C PHE A 23 11.37 17.48 -12.90
N ARG A 24 12.66 17.74 -12.98
CA ARG A 24 13.66 17.34 -11.97
C ARG A 24 13.90 18.48 -10.99
N LEU A 25 12.93 18.69 -10.11
CA LEU A 25 12.93 19.75 -9.11
C LEU A 25 13.35 19.17 -7.76
N PRO A 26 14.58 19.46 -7.28
CA PRO A 26 15.02 18.99 -5.97
C PRO A 26 14.34 19.75 -4.85
N GLY A 27 14.26 19.14 -3.69
CA GLY A 27 13.74 19.76 -2.47
C GLY A 27 12.77 18.89 -1.70
N ILE A 28 12.18 19.47 -0.66
CA ILE A 28 11.15 18.83 0.16
C ILE A 28 9.78 19.27 -0.36
N PHE A 29 9.05 18.38 -1.00
CA PHE A 29 7.76 18.68 -1.65
C PHE A 29 6.56 18.00 -0.99
N ARG A 30 6.78 17.16 0.03
CA ARG A 30 5.73 16.53 0.83
C ARG A 30 5.80 16.94 2.29
N THR A 31 4.77 16.61 3.06
CA THR A 31 4.64 16.97 4.47
C THR A 31 5.80 16.45 5.31
N VAL A 32 6.39 17.32 6.12
CA VAL A 32 7.32 16.96 7.18
C VAL A 32 6.57 16.99 8.50
N ALA A 33 6.62 15.90 9.26
CA ALA A 33 5.92 15.76 10.52
C ALA A 33 6.83 15.22 11.61
N LEU A 34 6.68 15.75 12.83
CA LEU A 34 7.26 15.17 14.04
C LEU A 34 6.22 14.26 14.69
N THR A 35 6.53 12.99 14.81
CA THR A 35 5.64 12.00 15.44
C THR A 35 6.23 11.50 16.74
N ALA A 36 5.38 11.33 17.77
CA ALA A 36 5.76 10.71 19.03
C ALA A 36 5.04 9.36 19.18
N LYS A 37 5.81 8.33 19.49
CA LYS A 37 5.29 6.99 19.76
C LYS A 37 5.63 6.55 21.18
N PRO A 38 4.82 5.71 21.84
CA PRO A 38 5.20 5.04 23.08
C PRO A 38 6.49 4.22 22.89
N LYS A 39 7.23 3.97 23.96
CA LYS A 39 8.44 3.13 23.89
C LYS A 39 8.14 1.67 23.49
N VAL A 40 6.97 1.18 23.83
CA VAL A 40 6.43 -0.08 23.30
C VAL A 40 5.31 0.31 22.36
N HIS A 41 5.46 -0.01 21.09
CA HIS A 41 4.51 0.42 20.07
C HIS A 41 4.44 -0.57 18.90
N VAL A 42 3.39 -0.46 18.14
CA VAL A 42 3.29 -1.08 16.82
C VAL A 42 4.16 -0.27 15.85
N ARG A 43 5.17 -0.92 15.30
CA ARG A 43 6.07 -0.34 14.29
C ARG A 43 5.40 -0.32 12.93
N ASP A 44 4.84 -1.46 12.54
CA ASP A 44 4.17 -1.66 11.26
C ASP A 44 3.12 -2.76 11.34
N PHE A 45 2.18 -2.79 10.40
CA PHE A 45 1.24 -3.89 10.24
C PHE A 45 0.72 -3.98 8.80
N LYS A 46 0.44 -5.20 8.38
CA LYS A 46 -0.28 -5.50 7.13
C LYS A 46 -1.57 -6.26 7.43
N ALA A 47 -2.61 -5.97 6.65
CA ALA A 47 -3.91 -6.62 6.77
C ALA A 47 -4.37 -7.09 5.39
N ILE A 48 -4.13 -8.34 5.10
CA ILE A 48 -4.38 -8.96 3.79
C ILE A 48 -5.78 -9.58 3.79
N PRO A 49 -6.69 -9.12 2.91
CA PRO A 49 -8.00 -9.73 2.77
C PRO A 49 -7.90 -11.09 2.10
N ASP A 50 -8.68 -12.05 2.60
CA ASP A 50 -8.90 -13.33 1.94
C ASP A 50 -10.40 -13.58 1.78
N LEU A 51 -10.77 -14.15 0.64
CA LEU A 51 -12.14 -14.53 0.29
C LEU A 51 -12.18 -16.00 -0.05
N ASP A 52 -13.25 -16.67 0.37
CA ASP A 52 -13.52 -18.03 -0.05
C ASP A 52 -13.73 -18.14 -1.57
N ASP A 53 -13.79 -19.35 -2.11
CA ASP A 53 -13.93 -19.59 -3.55
C ASP A 53 -15.29 -19.14 -4.11
N THR A 54 -16.27 -18.88 -3.25
CA THR A 54 -17.58 -18.34 -3.61
C THR A 54 -17.64 -16.82 -3.50
N TYR A 55 -16.59 -16.16 -3.01
CA TYR A 55 -16.52 -14.72 -2.74
C TYR A 55 -17.60 -14.19 -1.79
N THR A 56 -18.07 -15.05 -0.89
CA THR A 56 -19.17 -14.70 0.05
C THR A 56 -18.70 -14.59 1.49
N LYS A 57 -17.60 -15.25 1.85
CA LYS A 57 -17.01 -15.20 3.18
C LYS A 57 -15.66 -14.55 3.15
N ALA A 58 -15.43 -13.63 4.08
CA ALA A 58 -14.23 -12.83 4.12
C ALA A 58 -13.51 -12.89 5.47
N SER A 59 -12.20 -12.78 5.43
CA SER A 59 -11.32 -12.58 6.57
C SER A 59 -10.21 -11.58 6.26
N LEU A 60 -9.54 -11.08 7.31
CA LEU A 60 -8.27 -10.34 7.20
C LEU A 60 -7.20 -11.13 7.95
N HIS A 61 -6.12 -11.45 7.27
CA HIS A 61 -4.89 -11.93 7.90
C HIS A 61 -4.05 -10.72 8.29
N ILE A 62 -3.87 -10.50 9.60
CA ILE A 62 -3.20 -9.31 10.13
C ILE A 62 -1.88 -9.76 10.73
N THR A 63 -0.79 -9.25 10.18
CA THR A 63 0.57 -9.41 10.71
C THR A 63 1.00 -8.08 11.30
N THR A 64 1.47 -8.05 12.55
CA THR A 64 1.80 -6.82 13.27
C THR A 64 3.17 -6.92 13.90
N GLN A 65 4.03 -5.97 13.59
CA GLN A 65 5.34 -5.84 14.19
C GLN A 65 5.27 -4.94 15.43
N ILE A 66 5.62 -5.49 16.61
CA ILE A 66 5.74 -4.76 17.87
C ILE A 66 7.21 -4.50 18.16
N GLU A 67 7.53 -3.26 18.47
CA GLU A 67 8.87 -2.84 18.86
C GLU A 67 8.89 -2.39 20.33
N ASN A 68 9.89 -2.88 21.08
CA ASN A 68 10.14 -2.50 22.47
C ASN A 68 11.41 -1.66 22.58
N LEU A 69 11.29 -0.35 22.52
CA LEU A 69 12.38 0.62 22.72
C LEU A 69 12.58 0.98 24.21
N SER A 70 11.94 0.27 25.14
CA SER A 70 12.13 0.48 26.56
C SER A 70 13.41 -0.20 27.08
N LYS A 71 13.85 0.17 28.29
CA LYS A 71 15.01 -0.43 28.95
C LYS A 71 14.70 -1.74 29.66
N ALA A 72 13.45 -2.19 29.64
CA ALA A 72 13.00 -3.41 30.30
C ALA A 72 12.34 -4.35 29.31
N SER A 73 12.42 -5.66 29.58
CA SER A 73 11.62 -6.62 28.82
C SER A 73 10.15 -6.51 29.18
N ILE A 74 9.29 -6.81 28.19
CA ILE A 74 7.83 -6.80 28.32
C ILE A 74 7.26 -8.20 28.08
N GLN A 75 6.05 -8.43 28.58
CA GLN A 75 5.28 -9.66 28.37
C GLN A 75 3.78 -9.38 28.61
N ASN A 76 2.93 -10.25 28.12
CA ASN A 76 1.46 -10.17 28.33
C ASN A 76 0.81 -8.89 27.77
N TYR A 77 1.40 -8.28 26.75
CA TYR A 77 0.73 -7.25 25.96
C TYR A 77 -0.33 -7.91 25.08
N THR A 78 -1.38 -7.18 24.78
CA THR A 78 -2.49 -7.67 23.94
C THR A 78 -2.75 -6.70 22.81
N LEU A 79 -2.90 -7.21 21.60
CA LEU A 79 -3.43 -6.48 20.46
C LEU A 79 -4.89 -6.86 20.26
N GLU A 80 -5.75 -5.88 20.19
CA GLU A 80 -7.16 -6.04 19.85
C GLU A 80 -7.48 -5.29 18.57
N TYR A 81 -8.25 -5.92 17.67
CA TYR A 81 -8.67 -5.34 16.42
C TYR A 81 -10.19 -5.27 16.35
N SER A 82 -10.71 -4.16 15.85
CA SER A 82 -12.13 -3.93 15.59
C SER A 82 -12.32 -3.35 14.20
N LEU A 83 -13.38 -3.75 13.53
CA LEU A 83 -13.69 -3.32 12.18
C LEU A 83 -14.87 -2.36 12.18
N TYR A 84 -14.73 -1.23 11.50
CA TYR A 84 -15.77 -0.22 11.32
C TYR A 84 -16.10 -0.09 9.83
N ALA A 85 -17.37 -0.22 9.46
CA ALA A 85 -17.83 -0.01 8.09
C ALA A 85 -17.92 1.48 7.78
N ASN A 86 -17.23 1.92 6.76
CA ASN A 86 -17.34 3.29 6.26
C ASN A 86 -18.58 3.41 5.36
N ARG A 87 -19.33 4.52 5.52
CA ARG A 87 -20.38 4.88 4.58
C ARG A 87 -19.76 5.13 3.19
N LEU A 88 -20.43 4.67 2.15
CA LEU A 88 -19.94 4.81 0.78
C LEU A 88 -19.68 6.29 0.44
N TYR A 89 -18.49 6.58 -0.10
CA TYR A 89 -17.97 7.93 -0.42
C TYR A 89 -17.83 8.89 0.77
N SER A 90 -17.94 8.39 2.01
CA SER A 90 -17.85 9.18 3.25
C SER A 90 -16.83 8.58 4.21
N ASP A 91 -16.41 9.34 5.21
CA ASP A 91 -15.56 8.86 6.30
C ASP A 91 -16.36 8.56 7.57
N GLU A 92 -17.67 8.83 7.56
CA GLU A 92 -18.58 8.35 8.59
C GLU A 92 -18.51 6.82 8.65
N ASN A 93 -18.32 6.30 9.85
CA ASN A 93 -18.20 4.86 10.04
C ASN A 93 -18.98 4.38 11.26
N SER A 94 -19.23 3.08 11.31
CA SER A 94 -19.89 2.42 12.42
C SER A 94 -19.29 1.05 12.64
N LEU A 95 -19.21 0.63 13.91
CA LEU A 95 -18.70 -0.68 14.29
C LEU A 95 -19.47 -1.81 13.57
N VAL A 96 -18.75 -2.77 13.02
CA VAL A 96 -19.32 -4.02 12.50
C VAL A 96 -19.46 -5.00 13.66
N PRO A 97 -20.69 -5.30 14.13
CA PRO A 97 -20.89 -6.08 15.34
C PRO A 97 -20.29 -7.48 15.25
N GLY A 98 -19.48 -7.86 16.25
CA GLY A 98 -18.89 -9.18 16.37
C GLY A 98 -17.81 -9.49 15.31
N VAL A 99 -17.23 -8.46 14.69
CA VAL A 99 -16.06 -8.59 13.81
C VAL A 99 -14.86 -7.98 14.54
N THR A 100 -14.24 -8.80 15.36
CA THR A 100 -13.07 -8.45 16.19
C THR A 100 -12.06 -9.60 16.17
N ALA A 101 -10.82 -9.28 16.45
CA ALA A 101 -9.76 -10.26 16.65
C ALA A 101 -8.85 -9.82 17.80
N GLN A 102 -8.20 -10.78 18.45
CA GLN A 102 -7.28 -10.51 19.54
C GLN A 102 -6.11 -11.47 19.47
N VAL A 103 -4.92 -10.95 19.72
CA VAL A 103 -3.71 -11.76 19.90
C VAL A 103 -2.90 -11.25 21.08
N LYS A 104 -2.30 -12.17 21.83
CA LYS A 104 -1.51 -11.88 23.02
C LYS A 104 -0.03 -12.16 22.78
N LEU A 105 0.81 -11.26 23.25
CA LEU A 105 2.25 -11.46 23.33
C LEU A 105 2.57 -12.31 24.58
N ASP A 106 2.51 -13.63 24.44
CA ASP A 106 2.75 -14.57 25.55
C ASP A 106 4.24 -14.78 25.86
N MET A 107 5.10 -14.50 24.88
CA MET A 107 6.55 -14.57 25.05
C MET A 107 7.11 -13.29 25.66
N LYS A 108 8.29 -13.41 26.27
CA LYS A 108 9.03 -12.27 26.79
C LYS A 108 9.77 -11.58 25.64
N LEU A 109 9.42 -10.33 25.37
CA LEU A 109 10.15 -9.48 24.41
C LEU A 109 11.20 -8.65 25.14
N ALA A 110 12.45 -8.84 24.79
CA ALA A 110 13.58 -8.16 25.42
C ALA A 110 13.53 -6.63 25.20
N ALA A 111 14.31 -5.91 26.00
CA ALA A 111 14.59 -4.51 25.74
C ALA A 111 15.28 -4.33 24.38
N HIS A 112 14.88 -3.29 23.63
CA HIS A 112 15.42 -2.97 22.29
C HIS A 112 15.30 -4.10 21.27
N ALA A 113 14.22 -4.89 21.35
CA ALA A 113 13.88 -5.96 20.43
C ALA A 113 12.51 -5.74 19.80
N ASP A 114 12.27 -6.44 18.74
CA ASP A 114 10.98 -6.48 18.05
C ASP A 114 10.49 -7.93 17.91
N THR A 115 9.22 -8.07 17.60
CA THR A 115 8.58 -9.36 17.29
C THR A 115 7.37 -9.14 16.40
N GLU A 116 7.00 -10.20 15.70
CA GLU A 116 5.82 -10.23 14.86
C GLU A 116 4.72 -11.07 15.52
N LEU A 117 3.49 -10.59 15.46
CA LEU A 117 2.29 -11.27 15.90
C LEU A 117 1.30 -11.37 14.76
N GLU A 118 0.69 -12.55 14.62
CA GLU A 118 -0.29 -12.82 13.58
C GLU A 118 -1.66 -13.12 14.20
N VAL A 119 -2.71 -12.63 13.55
CA VAL A 119 -4.09 -12.93 13.90
C VAL A 119 -4.99 -12.86 12.68
N THR A 120 -6.03 -13.71 12.64
CA THR A 120 -7.06 -13.62 11.61
C THR A 120 -8.34 -13.01 12.19
N LEU A 121 -8.77 -11.89 11.58
CA LEU A 121 -10.07 -11.28 11.84
C LEU A 121 -11.08 -11.89 10.87
N VAL A 122 -12.04 -12.65 11.41
CA VAL A 122 -13.04 -13.36 10.62
C VAL A 122 -14.28 -12.50 10.47
N ALA A 123 -14.53 -12.02 9.25
CA ALA A 123 -15.67 -11.15 8.93
C ALA A 123 -16.89 -11.92 8.39
N GLN A 124 -16.68 -13.13 7.84
CA GLN A 124 -17.72 -13.96 7.22
C GLN A 124 -18.47 -13.17 6.12
N ASP A 125 -19.80 -13.23 6.15
CA ASP A 125 -20.75 -12.54 5.26
C ASP A 125 -21.14 -11.13 5.74
N LYS A 126 -20.51 -10.62 6.80
CA LYS A 126 -20.84 -9.30 7.40
C LYS A 126 -20.27 -8.11 6.67
N VAL A 127 -19.49 -8.34 5.61
CA VAL A 127 -18.81 -7.28 4.87
C VAL A 127 -19.20 -7.26 3.40
N LYS A 128 -19.12 -6.09 2.80
CA LYS A 128 -19.28 -5.87 1.37
C LYS A 128 -17.92 -5.78 0.70
N LEU A 129 -17.81 -6.32 -0.50
CA LEU A 129 -16.56 -6.34 -1.24
C LEU A 129 -16.27 -4.98 -1.88
N TRP A 130 -14.99 -4.63 -1.93
CA TRP A 130 -14.51 -3.43 -2.59
C TRP A 130 -14.32 -3.67 -4.10
N SER A 131 -14.78 -2.73 -4.92
CA SER A 131 -14.44 -2.62 -6.34
C SER A 131 -14.46 -1.14 -6.75
N ALA A 132 -13.97 -0.80 -7.97
CA ALA A 132 -14.02 0.57 -8.48
C ALA A 132 -15.46 1.08 -8.65
N GLU A 133 -16.42 0.19 -8.88
CA GLU A 133 -17.86 0.51 -9.03
C GLU A 133 -18.57 0.64 -7.68
N ALA A 134 -18.09 -0.10 -6.67
CA ALA A 134 -18.66 -0.15 -5.31
C ALA A 134 -17.53 -0.16 -4.26
N PRO A 135 -16.88 0.98 -3.99
CA PRO A 135 -15.70 1.07 -3.15
C PRO A 135 -16.03 1.02 -1.65
N TYR A 136 -16.56 -0.12 -1.20
CA TYR A 136 -16.85 -0.34 0.21
C TYR A 136 -15.56 -0.49 1.02
N ARG A 137 -15.31 0.50 1.86
CA ARG A 137 -14.14 0.55 2.74
C ARG A 137 -14.51 0.24 4.17
N TYR A 138 -13.51 -0.16 4.90
CA TYR A 138 -13.58 -0.35 6.35
C TYR A 138 -12.40 0.35 7.00
N THR A 139 -12.61 0.84 8.23
CA THR A 139 -11.54 1.29 9.10
C THR A 139 -11.23 0.14 10.07
N LEU A 140 -10.05 -0.43 9.93
CA LEU A 140 -9.50 -1.37 10.90
C LEU A 140 -8.84 -0.56 12.01
N VAL A 141 -9.32 -0.71 13.24
CA VAL A 141 -8.75 -0.07 14.43
C VAL A 141 -8.02 -1.12 15.25
N GLY A 142 -6.76 -0.86 15.57
CA GLY A 142 -5.95 -1.68 16.45
C GLY A 142 -5.65 -0.96 17.77
N GLU A 143 -5.73 -1.67 18.89
CA GLU A 143 -5.35 -1.20 20.21
C GLU A 143 -4.28 -2.11 20.81
N LEU A 144 -3.14 -1.54 21.14
CA LEU A 144 -2.11 -2.22 21.92
C LEU A 144 -2.34 -1.92 23.39
N LYS A 145 -2.53 -2.97 24.19
CA LYS A 145 -2.76 -2.89 25.64
C LYS A 145 -1.59 -3.51 26.41
N ASP A 146 -1.24 -2.91 27.51
CA ASP A 146 -0.21 -3.43 28.42
C ASP A 146 -0.72 -4.63 29.25
N ALA A 147 0.15 -5.24 30.04
CA ALA A 147 -0.17 -6.40 30.89
C ALA A 147 -1.28 -6.12 31.94
N LYS A 148 -1.64 -4.85 32.17
CA LYS A 148 -2.73 -4.44 33.07
C LYS A 148 -4.03 -4.14 32.32
N GLY A 149 -4.04 -4.32 30.99
CA GLY A 149 -5.19 -4.02 30.13
C GLY A 149 -5.35 -2.53 29.78
N LYS A 150 -4.36 -1.69 30.07
CA LYS A 150 -4.40 -0.27 29.71
C LYS A 150 -3.97 -0.10 28.26
N THR A 151 -4.76 0.58 27.46
CA THR A 151 -4.40 0.95 26.07
C THR A 151 -3.21 1.90 26.10
N VAL A 152 -2.11 1.50 25.45
CA VAL A 152 -0.86 2.26 25.32
C VAL A 152 -0.72 2.91 23.94
N GLN A 153 -1.39 2.34 22.95
CA GLN A 153 -1.44 2.90 21.60
C GLN A 153 -2.73 2.48 20.89
N THR A 154 -3.31 3.43 20.15
CA THR A 154 -4.38 3.18 19.17
C THR A 154 -3.87 3.58 17.80
N PHE A 155 -4.15 2.76 16.80
CA PHE A 155 -3.78 3.01 15.40
C PHE A 155 -4.90 2.52 14.49
N SER A 156 -4.90 2.97 13.25
CA SER A 156 -5.91 2.53 12.29
C SER A 156 -5.40 2.59 10.85
N SER A 157 -6.03 1.81 10.00
CA SER A 157 -5.86 1.88 8.54
C SER A 157 -7.18 1.65 7.83
N ILE A 158 -7.30 2.19 6.62
CA ILE A 158 -8.37 1.80 5.71
C ILE A 158 -8.02 0.44 5.13
N VAL A 159 -9.02 -0.43 5.06
CA VAL A 159 -8.93 -1.73 4.40
C VAL A 159 -10.16 -1.96 3.53
N GLY A 160 -10.05 -2.89 2.59
CA GLY A 160 -11.18 -3.32 1.75
C GLY A 160 -11.08 -4.79 1.44
N PHE A 161 -12.21 -5.48 1.47
CA PHE A 161 -12.25 -6.90 1.16
C PHE A 161 -12.35 -7.09 -0.34
N ARG A 162 -11.31 -7.66 -0.93
CA ARG A 162 -11.25 -7.99 -2.35
C ARG A 162 -10.28 -9.14 -2.60
N LYS A 163 -10.49 -9.84 -3.71
CA LYS A 163 -9.57 -10.84 -4.25
C LYS A 163 -9.24 -10.50 -5.69
N VAL A 164 -7.95 -10.33 -5.96
CA VAL A 164 -7.41 -10.10 -7.30
C VAL A 164 -6.84 -11.40 -7.83
N GLU A 165 -7.19 -11.77 -9.05
CA GLU A 165 -6.76 -13.02 -9.67
C GLU A 165 -6.47 -12.81 -11.14
N ILE A 166 -5.54 -13.60 -11.68
CA ILE A 166 -5.31 -13.73 -13.12
C ILE A 166 -5.71 -15.14 -13.50
N LYS A 167 -6.73 -15.26 -14.36
CA LYS A 167 -7.31 -16.56 -14.74
C LYS A 167 -7.24 -16.77 -16.24
N ASP A 168 -6.97 -18.03 -16.63
CA ASP A 168 -7.18 -18.47 -18.00
C ASP A 168 -8.69 -18.59 -18.24
N THR A 169 -9.18 -17.86 -19.25
CA THR A 169 -10.60 -17.77 -19.57
C THR A 169 -10.82 -18.42 -20.95
N PRO A 170 -11.64 -19.47 -21.07
CA PRO A 170 -11.97 -20.08 -22.33
C PRO A 170 -12.85 -19.16 -23.19
N ALA A 171 -12.85 -19.39 -24.51
CA ALA A 171 -13.52 -18.53 -25.48
C ALA A 171 -15.04 -18.41 -25.26
N ASP A 172 -15.69 -19.44 -24.74
CA ASP A 172 -17.11 -19.46 -24.43
C ASP A 172 -17.50 -18.63 -23.18
N GLN A 173 -16.52 -18.19 -22.39
CA GLN A 173 -16.69 -17.35 -21.21
C GLN A 173 -16.22 -15.91 -21.45
N ASP A 174 -15.67 -15.59 -22.61
CA ASP A 174 -15.25 -14.25 -23.00
C ASP A 174 -16.30 -13.54 -23.85
N GLU A 175 -16.54 -12.26 -23.61
CA GLU A 175 -17.54 -11.46 -24.32
C GLU A 175 -17.25 -11.33 -25.84
N PHE A 176 -16.01 -11.50 -26.26
CA PHE A 176 -15.58 -11.45 -27.66
C PHE A 176 -15.32 -12.82 -28.26
N GLY A 177 -15.55 -13.91 -27.51
CA GLY A 177 -15.27 -15.27 -27.94
C GLY A 177 -13.79 -15.59 -28.11
N LEU A 178 -12.92 -14.93 -27.37
CA LEU A 178 -11.47 -15.09 -27.39
C LEU A 178 -10.98 -15.79 -26.13
N ALA A 179 -10.30 -16.93 -26.29
CA ALA A 179 -9.58 -17.52 -25.16
C ALA A 179 -8.39 -16.62 -24.78
N GLY A 180 -8.16 -16.44 -23.49
CA GLY A 180 -7.09 -15.59 -23.01
C GLY A 180 -6.87 -15.66 -21.52
N ARG A 181 -5.87 -14.90 -21.03
CA ARG A 181 -5.58 -14.72 -19.63
C ARG A 181 -6.01 -13.33 -19.20
N TYR A 182 -7.01 -13.25 -18.33
CA TYR A 182 -7.66 -12.00 -17.96
C TYR A 182 -7.51 -11.71 -16.47
N TYR A 183 -7.69 -10.43 -16.16
CA TYR A 183 -7.68 -9.90 -14.81
C TYR A 183 -9.08 -10.01 -14.17
N TYR A 184 -9.15 -10.61 -13.00
CA TYR A 184 -10.40 -10.80 -12.26
C TYR A 184 -10.34 -10.09 -10.91
N LEU A 185 -11.46 -9.48 -10.53
CA LEU A 185 -11.69 -8.96 -9.19
C LEU A 185 -12.97 -9.59 -8.62
N ASN A 186 -12.85 -10.19 -7.43
CA ASN A 186 -13.99 -10.84 -6.77
C ASN A 186 -14.73 -11.84 -7.69
N GLY A 187 -13.99 -12.62 -8.46
CA GLY A 187 -14.52 -13.62 -9.37
C GLY A 187 -15.11 -13.08 -10.69
N LYS A 188 -15.04 -11.76 -10.95
CA LYS A 188 -15.54 -11.15 -12.17
C LYS A 188 -14.40 -10.59 -13.02
N PRO A 189 -14.41 -10.82 -14.35
CA PRO A 189 -13.42 -10.20 -15.23
C PRO A 189 -13.58 -8.69 -15.22
N ILE A 190 -12.48 -7.96 -15.18
CA ILE A 190 -12.47 -6.49 -15.22
C ILE A 190 -11.63 -5.97 -16.38
N LYS A 191 -12.01 -4.81 -16.90
CA LYS A 191 -11.21 -4.04 -17.86
C LYS A 191 -10.62 -2.84 -17.16
N LEU A 192 -9.30 -2.72 -17.18
CA LEU A 192 -8.56 -1.57 -16.67
C LEU A 192 -8.57 -0.48 -17.76
N LYS A 193 -9.47 0.50 -17.65
CA LYS A 193 -9.56 1.68 -18.53
C LYS A 193 -8.77 2.80 -17.88
N GLY A 194 -7.47 2.84 -18.13
CA GLY A 194 -6.52 3.60 -17.37
C GLY A 194 -5.83 4.74 -18.09
N VAL A 195 -5.19 5.56 -17.27
CA VAL A 195 -4.26 6.64 -17.67
C VAL A 195 -3.01 6.59 -16.80
N ASN A 196 -1.91 7.13 -17.31
CA ASN A 196 -0.74 7.44 -16.49
C ASN A 196 -0.92 8.79 -15.82
N ARG A 197 -0.46 8.92 -14.57
CA ARG A 197 -0.50 10.16 -13.81
C ARG A 197 0.87 10.49 -13.24
N HIS A 198 1.37 11.67 -13.56
CA HIS A 198 2.48 12.29 -12.82
C HIS A 198 1.95 13.18 -11.70
N GLU A 199 2.56 13.09 -10.50
CA GLU A 199 2.23 13.97 -9.38
C GLU A 199 2.90 15.34 -9.57
N ASN A 200 2.28 16.21 -10.36
CA ASN A 200 2.79 17.53 -10.65
C ASN A 200 1.71 18.61 -10.76
N ASN A 201 2.14 19.85 -10.68
CA ASN A 201 1.33 21.04 -10.87
C ASN A 201 2.16 22.11 -11.62
N VAL A 202 1.56 22.79 -12.58
CA VAL A 202 2.25 23.79 -13.43
C VAL A 202 2.82 24.98 -12.66
N ASN A 203 2.27 25.29 -11.48
CA ASN A 203 2.69 26.43 -10.67
C ASN A 203 3.60 26.04 -9.50
N THR A 204 3.47 24.82 -8.98
CA THR A 204 4.09 24.38 -7.72
C THR A 204 4.99 23.15 -7.87
N GLY A 205 5.23 22.71 -9.12
CA GLY A 205 6.08 21.55 -9.41
C GLY A 205 5.52 20.26 -8.79
N HIS A 206 6.32 19.56 -7.99
CA HIS A 206 5.91 18.31 -7.34
C HIS A 206 5.04 18.50 -6.08
N THR A 207 4.75 19.73 -5.70
CA THR A 207 3.82 20.00 -4.59
C THR A 207 2.40 20.05 -5.12
N VAL A 208 1.62 18.99 -4.89
CA VAL A 208 0.23 18.88 -5.34
C VAL A 208 -0.71 19.02 -4.14
N SER A 209 -1.70 19.91 -4.25
CA SER A 209 -2.66 20.11 -3.18
C SER A 209 -3.70 19.00 -3.11
N ARG A 210 -4.28 18.78 -1.92
CA ARG A 210 -5.41 17.85 -1.74
C ARG A 210 -6.59 18.20 -2.67
N GLN A 211 -6.89 19.48 -2.81
CA GLN A 211 -7.97 19.96 -3.69
C GLN A 211 -7.73 19.60 -5.16
N GLN A 212 -6.48 19.70 -5.65
CA GLN A 212 -6.15 19.27 -7.00
C GLN A 212 -6.33 17.76 -7.18
N MET A 213 -5.83 16.95 -6.24
CA MET A 213 -6.00 15.49 -6.30
C MET A 213 -7.49 15.09 -6.32
N GLU A 214 -8.35 15.76 -5.54
CA GLU A 214 -9.80 15.54 -5.55
C GLU A 214 -10.42 15.90 -6.92
N GLN A 215 -10.01 17.03 -7.51
CA GLN A 215 -10.46 17.43 -8.84
C GLN A 215 -10.05 16.41 -9.92
N GLU A 216 -8.83 15.90 -9.86
CA GLU A 216 -8.33 14.88 -10.78
C GLU A 216 -9.16 13.59 -10.68
N ILE A 217 -9.47 13.10 -9.48
CA ILE A 217 -10.35 11.95 -9.26
C ILE A 217 -11.74 12.18 -9.88
N PHE A 218 -12.35 13.35 -9.65
CA PHE A 218 -13.68 13.65 -10.19
C PHE A 218 -13.67 13.74 -11.72
N LEU A 219 -12.62 14.29 -12.32
CA LEU A 219 -12.46 14.32 -13.77
C LEU A 219 -12.32 12.90 -14.35
N MET A 220 -11.53 12.05 -13.72
CA MET A 220 -11.37 10.64 -14.11
C MET A 220 -12.69 9.87 -14.03
N LYS A 221 -13.41 10.00 -12.91
CA LYS A 221 -14.74 9.36 -12.76
C LYS A 221 -15.74 9.85 -13.80
N ARG A 222 -15.77 11.14 -14.12
CA ARG A 222 -16.62 11.70 -15.19
C ARG A 222 -16.25 11.19 -16.58
N ALA A 223 -14.96 10.92 -16.81
CA ALA A 223 -14.45 10.34 -18.05
C ALA A 223 -14.55 8.81 -18.10
N THR A 224 -15.19 8.18 -17.11
CA THR A 224 -15.30 6.71 -16.97
C THR A 224 -13.96 5.97 -16.90
N ILE A 225 -12.90 6.66 -16.48
CA ILE A 225 -11.61 6.08 -16.16
C ILE A 225 -11.74 5.36 -14.83
N ASN A 226 -11.29 4.10 -14.76
CA ASN A 226 -11.34 3.29 -13.55
C ASN A 226 -9.96 2.82 -13.07
N HIS A 227 -8.89 3.18 -13.78
CA HIS A 227 -7.54 2.75 -13.47
C HIS A 227 -6.54 3.89 -13.64
N VAL A 228 -5.53 3.96 -12.78
CA VAL A 228 -4.41 4.90 -12.88
C VAL A 228 -3.11 4.16 -12.60
N ARG A 229 -2.09 4.40 -13.41
CA ARG A 229 -0.72 4.08 -13.09
C ARG A 229 -0.04 5.31 -12.53
N ASN A 230 0.52 5.18 -11.32
CA ASN A 230 1.36 6.21 -10.71
C ASN A 230 2.69 6.26 -11.46
N SER A 231 2.84 7.22 -12.33
CA SER A 231 4.01 7.36 -13.22
C SER A 231 5.01 8.33 -12.62
N HIS A 232 6.23 7.94 -12.32
CA HIS A 232 6.81 6.61 -12.27
C HIS A 232 7.42 6.43 -10.87
N TYR A 233 6.62 6.66 -9.86
CA TYR A 233 7.00 6.70 -8.43
C TYR A 233 5.75 6.67 -7.55
N PRO A 234 5.85 6.26 -6.28
CA PRO A 234 4.72 6.34 -5.34
C PRO A 234 4.27 7.78 -5.13
N ASP A 235 2.95 8.00 -5.17
CA ASP A 235 2.31 9.29 -4.96
C ASP A 235 2.16 9.65 -3.48
N ALA A 236 1.66 10.85 -3.18
CA ALA A 236 1.35 11.27 -1.82
C ALA A 236 0.28 10.37 -1.17
N PRO A 237 0.34 10.08 0.16
CA PRO A 237 -0.60 9.17 0.82
C PRO A 237 -2.08 9.53 0.62
N TYR A 238 -2.39 10.82 0.43
CA TYR A 238 -3.75 11.27 0.19
C TYR A 238 -4.33 10.80 -1.15
N TRP A 239 -3.48 10.56 -2.16
CA TRP A 239 -3.89 9.99 -3.45
C TRP A 239 -4.47 8.58 -3.31
N TYR A 240 -3.77 7.70 -2.59
CA TYR A 240 -4.25 6.33 -2.32
C TYR A 240 -5.57 6.34 -1.56
N TYR A 241 -5.68 7.20 -0.54
CA TYR A 241 -6.93 7.37 0.19
C TYR A 241 -8.10 7.77 -0.74
N LEU A 242 -7.88 8.68 -1.69
CA LEU A 242 -8.90 9.09 -2.66
C LEU A 242 -9.26 7.94 -3.61
N CYS A 243 -8.28 7.18 -4.08
CA CYS A 243 -8.51 6.01 -4.94
C CYS A 243 -9.31 4.92 -4.22
N ASP A 244 -9.01 4.67 -2.94
CA ASP A 244 -9.80 3.77 -2.10
C ASP A 244 -11.24 4.25 -1.95
N LYS A 245 -11.42 5.56 -1.73
CA LYS A 245 -12.71 6.20 -1.44
C LYS A 245 -13.63 6.27 -2.64
N TYR A 246 -13.10 6.61 -3.78
CA TYR A 246 -13.87 6.87 -4.99
C TYR A 246 -13.84 5.72 -6.00
N GLY A 247 -13.06 4.68 -5.75
CA GLY A 247 -12.98 3.49 -6.58
C GLY A 247 -12.19 3.75 -7.86
N ILE A 248 -10.89 3.84 -7.74
CA ILE A 248 -9.93 3.82 -8.83
C ILE A 248 -8.96 2.67 -8.57
N TYR A 249 -8.79 1.77 -9.52
CA TYR A 249 -7.72 0.76 -9.46
C TYR A 249 -6.37 1.43 -9.65
N LEU A 250 -5.40 1.12 -8.80
CA LEU A 250 -4.06 1.66 -8.89
C LEU A 250 -3.06 0.59 -9.32
N GLU A 251 -2.23 0.97 -10.27
CA GLU A 251 -0.92 0.40 -10.50
C GLU A 251 0.09 1.32 -9.83
N ASP A 252 0.59 0.88 -8.67
CA ASP A 252 1.59 1.63 -7.92
C ASP A 252 2.97 1.24 -8.41
N GLU A 253 3.84 2.22 -8.65
CA GLU A 253 5.12 2.00 -9.30
C GLU A 253 6.29 2.43 -8.44
N ALA A 254 7.29 1.57 -8.35
CA ALA A 254 8.52 1.88 -7.64
C ALA A 254 9.32 2.97 -8.36
N ASN A 255 9.88 3.90 -7.59
CA ASN A 255 10.69 5.00 -8.12
C ASN A 255 12.03 4.50 -8.68
N ILE A 256 11.98 3.80 -9.81
CA ILE A 256 13.13 3.25 -10.52
C ILE A 256 12.97 3.52 -12.02
N GLU A 257 13.89 4.32 -12.57
CA GLU A 257 14.07 4.50 -13.99
C GLU A 257 15.54 4.80 -14.29
N SER A 258 16.14 4.06 -15.21
CA SER A 258 17.54 4.26 -15.60
C SER A 258 17.74 4.48 -17.11
N HIS A 259 16.65 4.70 -17.84
CA HIS A 259 16.61 4.81 -19.30
C HIS A 259 17.64 5.79 -19.86
N GLU A 260 17.77 6.97 -19.27
CA GLU A 260 18.74 8.01 -19.72
C GLU A 260 20.19 7.53 -19.65
N TYR A 261 20.52 6.69 -18.65
CA TYR A 261 21.88 6.23 -18.46
C TYR A 261 22.17 4.98 -19.27
N TYR A 262 21.32 3.97 -19.20
CA TYR A 262 21.51 2.72 -19.95
C TYR A 262 20.25 1.87 -20.03
N TYR A 263 20.06 1.22 -21.17
CA TYR A 263 18.98 0.29 -21.45
C TYR A 263 19.52 -1.09 -21.88
N GLY A 264 18.69 -2.13 -21.82
CA GLY A 264 19.08 -3.49 -22.19
C GLY A 264 20.17 -4.07 -21.29
N GLU A 265 21.17 -4.71 -21.86
CA GLU A 265 22.24 -5.39 -21.12
C GLU A 265 23.15 -4.44 -20.31
N ALA A 266 23.23 -3.18 -20.70
CA ALA A 266 23.99 -2.16 -20.00
C ALA A 266 23.20 -1.50 -18.85
N SER A 267 21.92 -1.85 -18.66
CA SER A 267 21.08 -1.27 -17.62
C SER A 267 21.67 -1.48 -16.22
N LEU A 268 21.45 -0.48 -15.34
CA LEU A 268 21.82 -0.56 -13.92
C LEU A 268 21.11 -1.72 -13.19
N SER A 269 20.02 -2.26 -13.75
CA SER A 269 19.33 -3.43 -13.23
C SER A 269 20.14 -4.73 -13.29
N HIS A 270 21.26 -4.74 -14.03
CA HIS A 270 22.24 -5.83 -14.05
C HIS A 270 23.43 -5.60 -13.09
N VAL A 271 23.58 -4.39 -12.56
CA VAL A 271 24.72 -4.00 -11.74
C VAL A 271 24.50 -4.43 -10.29
N PRO A 272 25.30 -5.36 -9.71
CA PRO A 272 25.08 -5.88 -8.36
C PRO A 272 25.14 -4.81 -7.27
N ALA A 273 25.89 -3.74 -7.45
CA ALA A 273 25.98 -2.62 -6.49
C ALA A 273 24.64 -1.90 -6.29
N PHE A 274 23.75 -1.90 -7.29
CA PHE A 274 22.41 -1.29 -7.23
C PHE A 274 21.33 -2.26 -6.73
N LYS A 275 21.63 -3.54 -6.50
CA LYS A 275 20.65 -4.55 -6.09
C LYS A 275 19.84 -4.12 -4.86
N ASN A 276 20.52 -3.71 -3.79
CA ASN A 276 19.84 -3.32 -2.55
C ASN A 276 18.98 -2.08 -2.72
N ALA A 277 19.39 -1.12 -3.55
CA ALA A 277 18.60 0.06 -3.86
C ALA A 277 17.31 -0.29 -4.64
N HIS A 278 17.39 -1.21 -5.61
CA HIS A 278 16.21 -1.72 -6.32
C HIS A 278 15.23 -2.40 -5.36
N ILE A 279 15.72 -3.33 -4.51
CA ILE A 279 14.88 -4.03 -3.54
C ILE A 279 14.26 -3.05 -2.55
N ALA A 280 15.04 -2.12 -1.97
CA ALA A 280 14.55 -1.18 -0.98
C ALA A 280 13.40 -0.32 -1.54
N ARG A 281 13.57 0.28 -2.74
CA ARG A 281 12.53 1.11 -3.37
C ARG A 281 11.23 0.34 -3.63
N ASN A 282 11.34 -0.91 -4.08
CA ASN A 282 10.18 -1.77 -4.28
C ASN A 282 9.50 -2.15 -2.95
N MET A 283 10.27 -2.56 -1.96
CA MET A 283 9.72 -2.97 -0.66
C MET A 283 9.12 -1.80 0.11
N GLU A 284 9.74 -0.61 0.08
CA GLU A 284 9.19 0.60 0.70
C GLU A 284 7.84 1.00 0.09
N MET A 285 7.68 0.89 -1.24
CA MET A 285 6.41 1.07 -1.92
C MET A 285 5.36 0.07 -1.42
N VAL A 286 5.68 -1.23 -1.41
CA VAL A 286 4.75 -2.29 -0.99
C VAL A 286 4.37 -2.13 0.49
N HIS A 287 5.33 -1.90 1.38
CA HIS A 287 5.07 -1.66 2.81
C HIS A 287 4.13 -0.46 3.03
N ALA A 288 4.33 0.62 2.27
CA ALA A 288 3.49 1.81 2.40
C ALA A 288 2.05 1.60 1.89
N THR A 289 1.83 0.68 0.92
CA THR A 289 0.58 0.64 0.16
C THR A 289 -0.18 -0.69 0.23
N VAL A 290 0.36 -1.71 0.87
CA VAL A 290 -0.22 -3.06 0.92
C VAL A 290 -1.64 -3.11 1.51
N ASN A 291 -1.98 -2.20 2.42
CA ASN A 291 -3.30 -2.13 3.05
C ASN A 291 -4.35 -1.40 2.19
N HIS A 292 -3.95 -0.71 1.12
CA HIS A 292 -4.87 0.04 0.25
C HIS A 292 -5.63 -0.89 -0.69
N PRO A 293 -6.96 -0.99 -0.61
CA PRO A 293 -7.73 -1.86 -1.50
C PRO A 293 -7.67 -1.43 -2.98
N SER A 294 -7.40 -0.17 -3.26
CA SER A 294 -7.26 0.36 -4.63
C SER A 294 -6.01 -0.16 -5.33
N VAL A 295 -4.92 -0.46 -4.61
CA VAL A 295 -3.70 -0.97 -5.22
C VAL A 295 -3.90 -2.43 -5.64
N VAL A 296 -3.94 -2.66 -6.93
CA VAL A 296 -4.21 -3.98 -7.54
C VAL A 296 -3.01 -4.51 -8.34
N ILE A 297 -2.05 -3.64 -8.66
CA ILE A 297 -0.80 -3.97 -9.34
C ILE A 297 0.34 -3.21 -8.65
N TRP A 298 1.47 -3.88 -8.43
CA TRP A 298 2.75 -3.24 -8.14
C TRP A 298 3.67 -3.39 -9.33
N SER A 299 4.11 -2.25 -9.89
CA SER A 299 5.08 -2.18 -10.96
C SER A 299 6.49 -1.98 -10.39
N LEU A 300 7.44 -2.77 -10.87
CA LEU A 300 8.81 -2.77 -10.33
C LEU A 300 9.63 -1.54 -10.74
N GLY A 301 9.15 -0.77 -11.70
CA GLY A 301 9.79 0.44 -12.23
C GLY A 301 9.48 0.67 -13.69
N ASN A 302 9.91 1.83 -14.20
CA ASN A 302 9.75 2.24 -15.58
C ASN A 302 11.08 2.15 -16.33
N GLU A 303 11.07 1.79 -17.61
CA GLU A 303 12.18 1.88 -18.58
C GLU A 303 13.59 1.62 -18.00
N ALA A 304 13.71 0.55 -17.22
CA ALA A 304 14.94 0.23 -16.49
C ALA A 304 15.59 -1.11 -16.93
N GLY A 305 15.05 -1.76 -17.94
CA GLY A 305 15.57 -3.00 -18.51
C GLY A 305 15.29 -4.26 -17.68
N PRO A 306 15.60 -5.46 -18.22
CA PRO A 306 15.21 -6.75 -17.65
C PRO A 306 16.31 -7.38 -16.75
N GLY A 307 17.00 -6.62 -15.90
CA GLY A 307 18.13 -7.13 -15.13
C GLY A 307 17.79 -8.05 -13.96
N ASP A 308 18.80 -8.74 -13.43
CA ASP A 308 18.63 -9.67 -12.31
C ASP A 308 18.18 -8.99 -11.02
N ASN A 309 18.46 -7.71 -10.83
CA ASN A 309 17.98 -6.95 -9.67
C ASN A 309 16.45 -6.94 -9.60
N PHE A 310 15.74 -6.89 -10.74
CA PHE A 310 14.27 -6.97 -10.77
C PHE A 310 13.73 -8.36 -10.42
N LYS A 311 14.47 -9.43 -10.74
CA LYS A 311 14.10 -10.79 -10.28
C LYS A 311 14.15 -10.87 -8.74
N GLU A 312 15.14 -10.22 -8.14
CA GLU A 312 15.26 -10.16 -6.68
C GLU A 312 14.15 -9.28 -6.05
N CYS A 313 13.78 -8.15 -6.69
CA CYS A 313 12.62 -7.35 -6.28
C CYS A 313 11.33 -8.18 -6.30
N TYR A 314 11.09 -8.91 -7.40
CA TYR A 314 9.92 -9.79 -7.51
C TYR A 314 9.89 -10.84 -6.39
N ARG A 315 11.03 -11.49 -6.10
CA ARG A 315 11.14 -12.48 -5.01
C ARG A 315 10.82 -11.82 -3.66
N ALA A 316 11.48 -10.69 -3.34
CA ALA A 316 11.27 -9.99 -2.08
C ALA A 316 9.80 -9.62 -1.84
N ILE A 317 9.09 -9.16 -2.89
CA ILE A 317 7.66 -8.85 -2.79
C ILE A 317 6.81 -10.12 -2.60
N LYS A 318 7.18 -11.23 -3.24
CA LYS A 318 6.44 -12.50 -3.11
C LYS A 318 6.65 -13.17 -1.75
N ASP A 319 7.82 -12.98 -1.16
CA ASP A 319 8.18 -13.54 0.15
C ASP A 319 7.58 -12.72 1.32
N TYR A 320 7.21 -11.46 1.06
CA TYR A 320 6.53 -10.58 2.02
C TYR A 320 5.02 -10.84 2.10
#